data_3d6e4b38dfa58dd475e979e0fda36372
#
_entry.id   3d6e4b38dfa58dd475e979e0fda36372
#
_cell.length_a   1.000
_cell.length_b   1.000
_cell.length_c   1.000
_cell.angle_alpha   90.00
_cell.angle_beta   90.00
_cell.angle_gamma   90.00
#
_symmetry.space_group_name_H-M   'P 1'
#
loop_
_entity.id
_entity.type
_entity.pdbx_description
1 polymer ?
#
loop_
_entity_poly.entity_id
_entity_poly.type
_entity_poly.pdbx_seq_one_letter_code
_entity_poly.pdbx_strand_id
1 'polypeptide(L)'
;MGFMTIVTVVETPEFQRRARSLMSEAERLALIDFVARNPATGVSIGGGVRKFRFAREGAGKSGGYRVIHFFNAEDGTPIFLITVFAKNEKANLTAAETEAVKSLGELLSANYRRTK
;
A
#
# COMPACT_ATOMS: atom_id res chain seq x y z
N MET A 1 4.03 23.95 -18.61
CA MET A 1 5.10 23.63 -17.69
C MET A 1 4.58 22.78 -16.54
N GLY A 2 5.17 21.63 -16.34
CA GLY A 2 4.75 20.74 -15.27
C GLY A 2 5.49 21.02 -13.97
N PHE A 3 4.82 20.75 -12.88
CA PHE A 3 5.45 20.75 -11.57
C PHE A 3 5.79 19.34 -11.19
N MET A 4 6.99 19.17 -10.64
CA MET A 4 7.40 17.89 -10.12
C MET A 4 6.81 17.72 -8.72
N THR A 5 5.97 16.73 -8.54
CA THR A 5 5.43 16.41 -7.22
C THR A 5 6.31 15.32 -6.61
N ILE A 6 6.92 15.63 -5.47
CA ILE A 6 7.71 14.65 -4.74
C ILE A 6 6.78 13.88 -3.81
N VAL A 7 6.74 12.57 -3.99
CA VAL A 7 5.91 11.70 -3.18
C VAL A 7 6.81 10.78 -2.37
N THR A 8 6.62 10.77 -1.06
CA THR A 8 7.35 9.88 -0.17
C THR A 8 6.55 8.60 0.01
N VAL A 9 7.20 7.47 -0.19
CA VAL A 9 6.61 6.16 0.06
C VAL A 9 7.35 5.51 1.22
N VAL A 10 6.63 5.15 2.25
CA VAL A 10 7.19 4.51 3.44
C VAL A 10 6.77 3.05 3.46
N GLU A 11 7.75 2.16 3.57
CA GLU A 11 7.48 0.73 3.73
C GLU A 11 7.46 0.42 5.22
N THR A 12 6.32 -0.04 5.72
CA THR A 12 6.25 -0.45 7.12
C THR A 12 7.08 -1.71 7.35
N PRO A 13 7.48 -2.00 8.59
CA PRO A 13 8.19 -3.26 8.89
C PRO A 13 7.41 -4.50 8.45
N GLU A 14 6.09 -4.49 8.62
CA GLU A 14 5.25 -5.59 8.18
C GLU A 14 5.32 -5.76 6.66
N PHE A 15 5.22 -4.67 5.90
CA PHE A 15 5.33 -4.72 4.46
C PHE A 15 6.69 -5.25 4.03
N GLN A 16 7.76 -4.74 4.63
CA GLN A 16 9.12 -5.16 4.29
C GLN A 16 9.31 -6.66 4.52
N ARG A 17 8.83 -7.15 5.65
CA ARG A 17 8.94 -8.57 5.99
C ARG A 17 8.20 -9.44 4.99
N ARG A 18 6.96 -9.05 4.66
CA ARG A 18 6.14 -9.82 3.72
C ARG A 18 6.70 -9.75 2.31
N ALA A 19 7.09 -8.57 1.86
CA ALA A 19 7.63 -8.39 0.51
C ALA A 19 8.91 -9.21 0.32
N ARG A 20 9.76 -9.24 1.33
CA ARG A 20 11.02 -9.99 1.25
C ARG A 20 10.79 -11.47 1.00
N SER A 21 9.73 -12.04 1.55
CA SER A 21 9.44 -13.47 1.36
C SER A 21 8.62 -13.75 0.11
N LEU A 22 7.94 -12.76 -0.46
CA LEU A 22 7.00 -12.98 -1.56
C LEU A 22 7.50 -12.55 -2.93
N MET A 23 8.35 -11.54 -2.99
CA MET A 23 8.69 -10.94 -4.27
C MET A 23 10.18 -10.66 -4.40
N SER A 24 10.63 -10.54 -5.63
CA SER A 24 12.01 -10.16 -5.92
C SER A 24 12.20 -8.67 -5.63
N GLU A 25 13.46 -8.25 -5.56
CA GLU A 25 13.80 -6.84 -5.41
C GLU A 25 13.25 -6.02 -6.57
N ALA A 26 13.34 -6.56 -7.80
CA ALA A 26 12.81 -5.86 -8.98
C ALA A 26 11.30 -5.67 -8.88
N GLU A 27 10.58 -6.69 -8.41
CA GLU A 27 9.13 -6.59 -8.23
C GLU A 27 8.79 -5.56 -7.15
N ARG A 28 9.54 -5.55 -6.05
CA ARG A 28 9.33 -4.61 -4.96
C ARG A 28 9.53 -3.17 -5.44
N LEU A 29 10.59 -2.92 -6.18
CA LEU A 29 10.87 -1.59 -6.72
C LEU A 29 9.81 -1.15 -7.73
N ALA A 30 9.34 -2.08 -8.57
CA ALA A 30 8.27 -1.79 -9.52
C ALA A 30 6.97 -1.43 -8.79
N LEU A 31 6.68 -2.12 -7.68
CA LEU A 31 5.51 -1.83 -6.87
C LEU A 31 5.59 -0.44 -6.25
N ILE A 32 6.74 -0.09 -5.68
CA ILE A 32 6.95 1.22 -5.07
C ILE A 32 6.76 2.32 -6.12
N ASP A 33 7.35 2.14 -7.29
CA ASP A 33 7.21 3.11 -8.37
C ASP A 33 5.75 3.24 -8.82
N PHE A 34 5.05 2.12 -8.93
CA PHE A 34 3.65 2.13 -9.33
C PHE A 34 2.78 2.91 -8.36
N VAL A 35 2.91 2.65 -7.06
CA VAL A 35 2.07 3.33 -6.07
C VAL A 35 2.43 4.81 -5.94
N ALA A 36 3.70 5.15 -6.13
CA ALA A 36 4.12 6.55 -6.11
C ALA A 36 3.48 7.34 -7.25
N ARG A 37 3.32 6.71 -8.40
CA ARG A 37 2.69 7.34 -9.57
C ARG A 37 1.17 7.29 -9.53
N ASN A 38 0.61 6.35 -8.80
CA ASN A 38 -0.83 6.11 -8.74
C ASN A 38 -1.29 5.94 -7.28
N PRO A 39 -1.13 6.99 -6.45
CA PRO A 39 -1.38 6.82 -5.01
C PRO A 39 -2.83 6.49 -4.65
N ALA A 40 -3.77 6.88 -5.50
CA ALA A 40 -5.19 6.59 -5.26
C ALA A 40 -5.65 5.30 -5.94
N THR A 41 -4.73 4.45 -6.36
CA THR A 41 -5.07 3.20 -7.03
C THR A 41 -5.87 2.26 -6.12
N GLY A 42 -6.69 1.43 -6.71
CA GLY A 42 -7.47 0.43 -5.99
C GLY A 42 -8.76 0.97 -5.41
N VAL A 43 -9.27 0.27 -4.40
CA VAL A 43 -10.54 0.63 -3.77
C VAL A 43 -10.30 1.01 -2.32
N SER A 44 -11.04 2.03 -1.87
CA SER A 44 -10.98 2.46 -0.48
C SER A 44 -11.66 1.43 0.42
N ILE A 45 -11.04 1.17 1.57
CA ILE A 45 -11.65 0.33 2.60
C ILE A 45 -11.90 1.11 3.89
N GLY A 46 -11.69 2.43 3.85
CA GLY A 46 -11.93 3.31 4.99
C GLY A 46 -10.65 3.74 5.67
N GLY A 47 -10.70 4.83 6.43
CA GLY A 47 -9.56 5.32 7.20
C GLY A 47 -8.37 5.79 6.37
N GLY A 48 -8.57 6.10 5.10
CA GLY A 48 -7.48 6.45 4.19
C GLY A 48 -6.75 5.25 3.63
N VAL A 49 -7.21 4.04 3.94
CA VAL A 49 -6.58 2.80 3.51
C VAL A 49 -7.23 2.31 2.22
N ARG A 50 -6.40 1.82 1.32
CA ARG A 50 -6.84 1.32 0.03
C ARG A 50 -6.22 -0.04 -0.23
N LYS A 51 -6.86 -0.84 -1.09
CA LYS A 51 -6.31 -2.12 -1.51
C LYS A 51 -6.29 -2.18 -3.03
N PHE A 52 -5.25 -2.77 -3.59
CA PHE A 52 -5.15 -2.95 -5.02
C PHE A 52 -4.44 -4.25 -5.37
N ARG A 53 -4.62 -4.66 -6.62
CA ARG A 53 -3.94 -5.83 -7.17
C ARG A 53 -2.68 -5.38 -7.88
N PHE A 54 -1.60 -6.10 -7.66
CA PHE A 54 -0.36 -5.87 -8.40
C PHE A 54 0.05 -7.17 -9.06
N ALA A 55 0.23 -7.14 -10.37
CA ALA A 55 0.51 -8.35 -11.12
C ALA A 55 1.90 -8.89 -10.78
N ARG A 56 1.97 -10.20 -10.54
CA ARG A 56 3.22 -10.87 -10.33
C ARG A 56 3.86 -11.16 -11.69
N GLU A 57 5.13 -10.80 -11.82
CA GLU A 57 5.86 -11.02 -13.05
C GLU A 57 5.90 -12.52 -13.41
N GLY A 58 5.55 -12.84 -14.66
CA GLY A 58 5.59 -14.20 -15.15
C GLY A 58 4.50 -15.14 -14.68
N ALA A 59 3.61 -14.68 -13.83
CA ALA A 59 2.61 -15.56 -13.23
C ALA A 59 1.21 -15.46 -13.86
N GLY A 60 1.01 -14.55 -14.80
CA GLY A 60 -0.28 -14.39 -15.46
C GLY A 60 -1.36 -13.92 -14.51
N LYS A 61 -2.62 -14.18 -14.85
CA LYS A 61 -3.77 -13.66 -14.12
C LYS A 61 -3.98 -14.26 -12.75
N SER A 62 -3.49 -15.47 -12.51
CA SER A 62 -3.75 -16.19 -11.26
C SER A 62 -2.72 -15.92 -10.18
N GLY A 63 -1.61 -15.27 -10.51
CA GLY A 63 -0.51 -15.09 -9.58
C GLY A 63 -0.24 -13.65 -9.25
N GLY A 64 -1.19 -12.96 -8.69
CA GLY A 64 -1.01 -11.56 -8.31
C GLY A 64 -0.77 -11.38 -6.83
N TYR A 65 -0.46 -10.15 -6.49
CA TYR A 65 -0.36 -9.71 -5.10
C TYR A 65 -1.53 -8.81 -4.77
N ARG A 66 -1.92 -8.83 -3.51
CA ARG A 66 -2.82 -7.85 -2.93
C ARG A 66 -2.00 -6.92 -2.08
N VAL A 67 -2.11 -5.62 -2.31
CA VAL A 67 -1.34 -4.62 -1.59
C VAL A 67 -2.30 -3.72 -0.81
N ILE A 68 -1.96 -3.47 0.44
CA ILE A 68 -2.72 -2.59 1.30
C ILE A 68 -1.84 -1.36 1.56
N HIS A 69 -2.35 -0.18 1.22
CA HIS A 69 -1.59 1.05 1.42
C HIS A 69 -2.48 2.16 1.97
N PHE A 70 -1.85 3.13 2.58
CA PHE A 70 -2.51 4.32 3.09
C PHE A 70 -2.13 5.51 2.22
N PHE A 71 -3.13 6.30 1.84
CA PHE A 71 -2.92 7.53 1.11
C PHE A 71 -3.97 8.55 1.50
N ASN A 72 -3.52 9.75 1.86
CA ASN A 72 -4.40 10.87 2.15
C ASN A 72 -3.89 12.09 1.40
N ALA A 73 -4.58 12.45 0.32
CA ALA A 73 -4.16 13.53 -0.55
C ALA A 73 -4.19 14.90 0.13
N GLU A 74 -5.05 15.08 1.11
CA GLU A 74 -5.27 16.40 1.72
C GLU A 74 -4.23 16.79 2.73
N ASP A 75 -3.60 15.83 3.38
CA ASP A 75 -2.72 16.07 4.51
C ASP A 75 -1.25 16.14 4.15
N GLY A 76 -0.88 15.88 2.90
CA GLY A 76 0.53 15.79 2.53
C GLY A 76 1.26 14.64 3.21
N THR A 77 0.52 13.70 3.75
CA THR A 77 1.07 12.53 4.42
C THR A 77 1.76 11.63 3.42
N PRO A 78 2.89 11.01 3.77
CA PRO A 78 3.49 10.02 2.89
C PRO A 78 2.54 8.87 2.61
N ILE A 79 2.76 8.18 1.50
CA ILE A 79 2.09 6.92 1.22
C ILE A 79 2.74 5.86 2.10
N PHE A 80 1.94 5.08 2.82
CA PHE A 80 2.46 3.97 3.60
C PHE A 80 2.05 2.66 2.96
N LEU A 81 3.04 1.84 2.62
CA LEU A 81 2.77 0.47 2.21
C LEU A 81 2.63 -0.34 3.49
N ILE A 82 1.41 -0.79 3.79
CA ILE A 82 1.09 -1.40 5.08
C ILE A 82 1.39 -2.89 5.09
N THR A 83 0.92 -3.62 4.09
CA THR A 83 1.20 -5.04 3.98
C THR A 83 0.95 -5.51 2.55
N VAL A 84 1.41 -6.70 2.25
CA VAL A 84 1.21 -7.36 0.97
C VAL A 84 1.04 -8.85 1.22
N PHE A 85 0.17 -9.49 0.43
CA PHE A 85 0.02 -10.93 0.49
C PHE A 85 -0.21 -11.48 -0.92
N ALA A 86 0.12 -12.74 -1.11
CA ALA A 86 -0.09 -13.39 -2.39
C ALA A 86 -1.55 -13.83 -2.49
N LYS A 87 -2.12 -13.68 -3.67
CA LYS A 87 -3.51 -14.03 -3.91
C LYS A 87 -3.80 -15.50 -3.56
N ASN A 88 -2.81 -16.38 -3.76
CA ASN A 88 -3.00 -17.80 -3.50
C ASN A 88 -2.92 -18.17 -2.02
N GLU A 89 -2.41 -17.29 -1.15
CA GLU A 89 -2.42 -17.57 0.29
C GLU A 89 -3.69 -17.09 0.96
N LYS A 90 -4.27 -16.00 0.45
CA LYS A 90 -5.60 -15.56 0.86
C LYS A 90 -6.12 -14.55 -0.14
N ALA A 91 -7.45 -14.52 -0.29
CA ALA A 91 -8.09 -13.68 -1.30
C ALA A 91 -8.30 -12.24 -0.81
N ASN A 92 -8.41 -12.04 0.50
CA ASN A 92 -8.77 -10.74 1.05
C ASN A 92 -8.38 -10.66 2.52
N LEU A 93 -8.45 -9.45 3.06
CA LEU A 93 -8.31 -9.26 4.51
C LEU A 93 -9.50 -9.85 5.24
N THR A 94 -9.28 -10.39 6.44
CA THR A 94 -10.36 -10.76 7.32
C THR A 94 -11.03 -9.50 7.86
N ALA A 95 -12.21 -9.64 8.48
CA ALA A 95 -12.89 -8.52 9.10
C ALA A 95 -12.01 -7.86 10.18
N ALA A 96 -11.36 -8.67 11.01
CA ALA A 96 -10.47 -8.16 12.06
C ALA A 96 -9.27 -7.41 11.46
N GLU A 97 -8.67 -7.96 10.41
CA GLU A 97 -7.56 -7.30 9.73
C GLU A 97 -7.99 -5.98 9.11
N THR A 98 -9.18 -5.95 8.51
CA THR A 98 -9.72 -4.73 7.91
C THR A 98 -9.87 -3.64 8.97
N GLU A 99 -10.42 -3.96 10.13
CA GLU A 99 -10.55 -2.99 11.22
C GLU A 99 -9.20 -2.53 11.73
N ALA A 100 -8.25 -3.43 11.82
CA ALA A 100 -6.90 -3.08 12.28
C ALA A 100 -6.22 -2.09 11.33
N VAL A 101 -6.28 -2.31 10.01
CA VAL A 101 -5.64 -1.40 9.07
C VAL A 101 -6.37 -0.06 8.98
N LYS A 102 -7.69 -0.06 9.13
CA LYS A 102 -8.45 1.20 9.19
C LYS A 102 -8.05 2.03 10.41
N SER A 103 -7.92 1.40 11.55
CA SER A 103 -7.46 2.08 12.77
C SER A 103 -6.05 2.62 12.60
N LEU A 104 -5.17 1.86 11.97
CA LEU A 104 -3.82 2.34 11.66
C LEU A 104 -3.87 3.58 10.77
N GLY A 105 -4.71 3.57 9.74
CA GLY A 105 -4.88 4.71 8.85
C GLY A 105 -5.32 5.97 9.60
N GLU A 106 -6.25 5.82 10.53
CA GLU A 106 -6.70 6.94 11.36
C GLU A 106 -5.58 7.49 12.24
N LEU A 107 -4.76 6.60 12.81
CA LEU A 107 -3.61 7.01 13.60
C LEU A 107 -2.58 7.76 12.75
N LEU A 108 -2.31 7.27 11.55
CA LEU A 108 -1.35 7.92 10.66
C LEU A 108 -1.83 9.32 10.28
N SER A 109 -3.10 9.47 9.94
CA SER A 109 -3.67 10.78 9.62
C SER A 109 -3.55 11.74 10.80
N ALA A 110 -3.91 11.27 12.00
CA ALA A 110 -3.88 12.10 13.20
C ALA A 110 -2.46 12.56 13.53
N ASN A 111 -1.48 11.65 13.43
CA ASN A 111 -0.09 11.98 13.72
C ASN A 111 0.47 13.03 12.77
N TYR A 112 0.21 12.87 11.48
CA TYR A 112 0.73 13.82 10.50
C TYR A 112 0.04 15.16 10.55
N ARG A 113 -1.22 15.21 10.92
CA ARG A 113 -1.92 16.47 11.12
C ARG A 113 -1.35 17.25 12.32
N ARG A 114 -0.92 16.55 13.37
CA ARG A 114 -0.34 17.19 14.54
C ARG A 114 1.01 17.83 14.29
N THR A 115 1.77 17.27 13.36
CA THR A 115 3.14 17.75 13.11
C THR A 115 3.21 18.89 12.12
N LYS A 116 2.10 19.31 11.57
CA LYS A 116 2.05 20.43 10.64
C LYS A 116 1.82 21.77 11.33
#